data_d473bafc18988e462deb739d866577b2
#
_entry.id   d473bafc18988e462deb739d866577b2
#
_cell.length_a   1.000
_cell.length_b   1.000
_cell.length_c   1.000
_cell.angle_alpha   90.00
_cell.angle_beta   90.00
_cell.angle_gamma   90.00
#
_symmetry.space_group_name_H-M   'P 1'
#
loop_
_entity.id
_entity.type
_entity.pdbx_description
1 polymer ?
#
loop_
_entity_poly.entity_id
_entity_poly.type
_entity_poly.pdbx_seq_one_letter_code
_entity_poly.pdbx_strand_id
1 'polypeptide(L)'
;MLNELLTTEPTIATAGVDLFTQALEEQAVNVTKVEWRPPLEGTTDALTRVMADPRRADANAQALERITSASAELVRLVPAKEALDLQPGEFLHSGPPLEWERASGPMRGALIGAALFEELAADEDEAVAGFESGRFTMAPCHSRGAVGPMAGVVSPSMYMQELHDPVHGGTAHCSLNEGLGKVLRYGAYNDEVLSRLRWMRDV
;
A
#
# COMPACT_ATOMS: atom_id res chain seq x y z
N MET A 1 10.43 -2.58 -28.36
CA MET A 1 10.98 -2.49 -26.99
C MET A 1 10.70 -3.73 -26.14
N LEU A 2 9.45 -4.15 -25.88
CA LEU A 2 9.18 -5.37 -25.09
C LEU A 2 9.67 -6.66 -25.78
N ASN A 3 9.57 -6.75 -27.09
CA ASN A 3 10.04 -7.93 -27.84
C ASN A 3 11.56 -8.10 -27.84
N GLU A 4 12.32 -7.02 -27.75
CA GLU A 4 13.79 -7.08 -27.69
C GLU A 4 14.28 -7.63 -26.36
N LEU A 5 13.63 -7.28 -25.25
CA LEU A 5 13.95 -7.80 -23.91
C LEU A 5 13.74 -9.32 -23.79
N LEU A 6 12.83 -9.89 -24.60
CA LEU A 6 12.53 -11.33 -24.59
C LEU A 6 13.39 -12.12 -25.60
N THR A 7 14.10 -11.45 -26.49
CA THR A 7 14.86 -12.06 -27.58
C THR A 7 16.37 -11.80 -27.53
N THR A 8 16.82 -10.93 -26.63
CA THR A 8 18.23 -10.63 -26.40
C THR A 8 18.65 -11.03 -24.99
N GLU A 9 19.92 -11.38 -24.82
CA GLU A 9 20.46 -11.63 -23.48
C GLU A 9 20.40 -10.34 -22.64
N PRO A 10 19.75 -10.35 -21.46
CA PRO A 10 19.59 -9.15 -20.68
C PRO A 10 20.93 -8.70 -20.09
N THR A 11 21.22 -7.41 -20.17
CA THR A 11 22.31 -6.79 -19.43
C THR A 11 21.76 -6.17 -18.16
N ILE A 12 22.26 -6.59 -17.00
CA ILE A 12 21.77 -6.16 -15.70
C ILE A 12 22.84 -5.33 -14.99
N ALA A 13 22.43 -4.19 -14.44
CA ALA A 13 23.25 -3.40 -13.53
C ALA A 13 22.65 -3.50 -12.10
N THR A 14 23.50 -3.79 -11.12
CA THR A 14 23.10 -3.82 -9.69
C THR A 14 23.81 -2.72 -8.93
N ALA A 15 23.11 -2.12 -7.96
CA ALA A 15 23.66 -1.17 -7.01
C ALA A 15 23.12 -1.47 -5.61
N GLY A 16 23.96 -1.56 -4.61
CA GLY A 16 23.56 -1.75 -3.21
C GLY A 16 23.91 -3.12 -2.65
N VAL A 17 22.92 -3.97 -2.38
CA VAL A 17 23.12 -5.21 -1.62
C VAL A 17 23.74 -6.32 -2.48
N ASP A 18 24.90 -6.84 -2.05
CA ASP A 18 25.64 -7.88 -2.78
C ASP A 18 24.85 -9.18 -3.00
N LEU A 19 23.90 -9.49 -2.14
CA LEU A 19 23.05 -10.68 -2.25
C LEU A 19 22.33 -10.76 -3.61
N PHE A 20 21.85 -9.63 -4.14
CA PHE A 20 21.21 -9.62 -5.45
C PHE A 20 22.18 -9.86 -6.59
N THR A 21 23.39 -9.31 -6.50
CA THR A 21 24.45 -9.56 -7.47
C THR A 21 24.82 -11.04 -7.50
N GLN A 22 25.06 -11.64 -6.34
CA GLN A 22 25.40 -13.07 -6.20
C GLN A 22 24.30 -13.98 -6.77
N ALA A 23 23.03 -13.71 -6.43
CA ALA A 23 21.91 -14.51 -6.92
C ALA A 23 21.76 -14.48 -8.47
N LEU A 24 22.14 -13.37 -9.10
CA LEU A 24 22.16 -13.26 -10.57
C LEU A 24 23.38 -13.95 -11.20
N GLU A 25 24.55 -13.82 -10.59
CA GLU A 25 25.78 -14.49 -11.02
C GLU A 25 25.65 -16.03 -10.93
N GLU A 26 25.02 -16.56 -9.90
CA GLU A 26 24.69 -17.99 -9.75
C GLU A 26 23.78 -18.51 -10.86
N GLN A 27 22.98 -17.64 -11.48
CA GLN A 27 22.15 -17.94 -12.63
C GLN A 27 22.86 -17.68 -13.99
N ALA A 28 24.16 -17.46 -13.96
CA ALA A 28 24.99 -17.15 -15.13
C ALA A 28 24.55 -15.92 -15.92
N VAL A 29 23.95 -14.95 -15.24
CA VAL A 29 23.54 -13.67 -15.86
C VAL A 29 24.72 -12.70 -15.80
N ASN A 30 24.97 -12.00 -16.92
CA ASN A 30 25.97 -10.93 -16.97
C ASN A 30 25.51 -9.72 -16.14
N VAL A 31 26.24 -9.45 -15.04
CA VAL A 31 25.92 -8.36 -14.10
C VAL A 31 27.05 -7.33 -14.06
N THR A 32 26.69 -6.07 -14.23
CA THR A 32 27.59 -4.95 -13.94
C THR A 32 27.28 -4.42 -12.54
N LYS A 33 28.20 -4.57 -11.61
CA LYS A 33 28.07 -3.98 -10.27
C LYS A 33 28.47 -2.51 -10.30
N VAL A 34 27.52 -1.66 -9.91
CA VAL A 34 27.73 -0.22 -9.76
C VAL A 34 28.11 0.06 -8.31
N GLU A 35 29.28 0.63 -8.09
CA GLU A 35 29.67 1.16 -6.78
C GLU A 35 28.93 2.47 -6.51
N TRP A 36 27.75 2.37 -5.91
CA TRP A 36 27.01 3.54 -5.47
C TRP A 36 27.30 3.81 -3.99
N ARG A 37 27.69 5.02 -3.68
CA ARG A 37 27.92 5.49 -2.30
C ARG A 37 27.20 6.82 -2.08
N PRO A 38 26.40 6.94 -0.99
CA PRO A 38 25.91 8.26 -0.60
C PRO A 38 27.09 9.13 -0.07
N PRO A 39 27.00 10.47 -0.12
CA PRO A 39 25.85 11.23 -0.62
C PRO A 39 25.79 11.29 -2.14
N LEU A 40 24.59 11.57 -2.68
CA LEU A 40 24.44 11.88 -4.09
C LEU A 40 25.27 13.12 -4.43
N GLU A 41 25.78 13.18 -5.67
CA GLU A 41 26.54 14.33 -6.16
C GLU A 41 25.78 15.66 -5.93
N GLY A 42 26.50 16.66 -5.44
CA GLY A 42 25.93 17.97 -5.10
C GLY A 42 25.19 18.07 -3.77
N THR A 43 25.05 16.95 -3.01
CA THR A 43 24.32 16.98 -1.72
C THR A 43 25.23 17.01 -0.49
N THR A 44 26.56 16.99 -0.66
CA THR A 44 27.53 16.91 0.42
C THR A 44 27.39 18.01 1.47
N ASP A 45 27.21 19.26 1.04
CA ASP A 45 27.07 20.41 1.97
C ASP A 45 25.77 20.34 2.78
N ALA A 46 24.69 19.88 2.14
CA ALA A 46 23.40 19.68 2.84
C ALA A 46 23.51 18.57 3.87
N LEU A 47 24.11 17.43 3.50
CA LEU A 47 24.34 16.31 4.40
C LEU A 47 25.25 16.72 5.58
N THR A 48 26.33 17.44 5.33
CA THR A 48 27.23 17.94 6.37
C THR A 48 26.51 18.82 7.39
N ARG A 49 25.63 19.73 6.92
CA ARG A 49 24.82 20.56 7.82
C ARG A 49 23.87 19.74 8.68
N VAL A 50 23.18 18.76 8.09
CA VAL A 50 22.28 17.86 8.82
C VAL A 50 23.05 17.01 9.84
N MET A 51 24.21 16.47 9.45
CA MET A 51 25.03 15.65 10.33
C MET A 51 25.65 16.44 11.48
N ALA A 52 25.95 17.71 11.29
CA ALA A 52 26.49 18.60 12.30
C ALA A 52 25.43 19.21 13.25
N ASP A 53 24.13 19.07 12.94
CA ASP A 53 23.06 19.60 13.80
C ASP A 53 22.93 18.76 15.10
N PRO A 54 23.22 19.34 16.28
CA PRO A 54 23.18 18.60 17.54
C PRO A 54 21.77 18.10 17.89
N ARG A 55 20.72 18.77 17.42
CA ARG A 55 19.33 18.37 17.66
C ARG A 55 18.97 17.02 17.04
N ARG A 56 19.72 16.58 16.04
CA ARG A 56 19.47 15.33 15.32
C ARG A 56 19.57 14.11 16.22
N ALA A 57 20.58 14.07 17.09
CA ALA A 57 20.78 12.94 18.00
C ALA A 57 19.60 12.79 18.97
N ASP A 58 19.18 13.89 19.58
CA ASP A 58 18.05 13.90 20.52
C ASP A 58 16.72 13.59 19.83
N ALA A 59 16.49 14.16 18.63
CA ALA A 59 15.29 13.87 17.86
C ALA A 59 15.20 12.39 17.45
N ASN A 60 16.31 11.80 17.01
CA ASN A 60 16.37 10.37 16.69
C ASN A 60 16.15 9.48 17.92
N ALA A 61 16.73 9.84 19.06
CA ALA A 61 16.52 9.11 20.32
C ALA A 61 15.05 9.13 20.74
N GLN A 62 14.40 10.29 20.68
CA GLN A 62 12.96 10.42 20.98
C GLN A 62 12.09 9.64 19.99
N ALA A 63 12.41 9.69 18.69
CA ALA A 63 11.68 8.94 17.69
C ALA A 63 11.81 7.42 17.92
N LEU A 64 13.03 6.96 18.19
CA LEU A 64 13.29 5.55 18.48
C LEU A 64 12.56 5.10 19.75
N GLU A 65 12.61 5.89 20.81
CA GLU A 65 11.89 5.59 22.07
C GLU A 65 10.40 5.44 21.80
N ARG A 66 9.78 6.39 21.10
CA ARG A 66 8.34 6.32 20.77
C ARG A 66 7.98 5.09 19.93
N ILE A 67 8.81 4.75 18.94
CA ILE A 67 8.56 3.57 18.09
C ILE A 67 8.69 2.27 18.90
N THR A 68 9.70 2.17 19.77
CA THR A 68 10.00 0.93 20.51
C THR A 68 9.15 0.75 21.75
N SER A 69 8.60 1.81 22.33
CA SER A 69 7.73 1.77 23.50
C SER A 69 6.23 1.83 23.16
N ALA A 70 5.88 2.04 21.89
CA ALA A 70 4.48 1.98 21.46
C ALA A 70 3.89 0.58 21.73
N SER A 71 2.67 0.55 22.24
CA SER A 71 1.93 -0.67 22.56
C SER A 71 0.54 -0.59 21.95
N ALA A 72 0.38 -1.12 20.74
CA ALA A 72 -0.91 -1.10 20.05
C ALA A 72 -1.88 -2.11 20.66
N GLU A 73 -3.00 -1.63 21.17
CA GLU A 73 -4.10 -2.44 21.71
C GLU A 73 -5.29 -2.40 20.75
N LEU A 74 -5.84 -3.58 20.42
CA LEU A 74 -7.07 -3.67 19.65
C LEU A 74 -8.25 -3.25 20.53
N VAL A 75 -8.93 -2.18 20.14
CA VAL A 75 -10.07 -1.63 20.88
C VAL A 75 -11.38 -2.23 20.40
N ARG A 76 -11.60 -2.21 19.08
CA ARG A 76 -12.84 -2.70 18.46
C ARG A 76 -12.67 -2.95 16.97
N LEU A 77 -13.68 -3.59 16.40
CA LEU A 77 -13.91 -3.61 14.95
C LEU A 77 -14.94 -2.54 14.61
N VAL A 78 -14.68 -1.77 13.57
CA VAL A 78 -15.52 -0.62 13.18
C VAL A 78 -15.59 -0.51 11.66
N PRO A 79 -16.77 -0.25 11.06
CA PRO A 79 -16.85 -0.03 9.61
C PRO A 79 -16.02 1.18 9.17
N ALA A 80 -15.36 1.09 8.02
CA ALA A 80 -14.50 2.16 7.51
C ALA A 80 -15.25 3.50 7.32
N LYS A 81 -16.53 3.46 6.98
CA LYS A 81 -17.38 4.67 6.91
C LYS A 81 -17.44 5.42 8.24
N GLU A 82 -17.43 4.71 9.37
CA GLU A 82 -17.44 5.31 10.71
C GLU A 82 -16.03 5.70 11.15
N ALA A 83 -15.05 4.77 10.98
CA ALA A 83 -13.68 4.97 11.42
C ALA A 83 -12.96 6.11 10.68
N LEU A 84 -13.21 6.23 9.37
CA LEU A 84 -12.45 7.07 8.44
C LEU A 84 -13.31 8.14 7.76
N ASP A 85 -14.59 8.28 8.15
CA ASP A 85 -15.56 9.19 7.53
C ASP A 85 -15.63 9.00 6.01
N LEU A 86 -15.71 7.74 5.56
CA LEU A 86 -15.83 7.41 4.13
C LEU A 86 -17.27 7.50 3.66
N GLN A 87 -17.47 8.24 2.57
CA GLN A 87 -18.76 8.35 1.92
C GLN A 87 -18.96 7.26 0.85
N PRO A 88 -20.20 6.93 0.46
CA PRO A 88 -20.45 6.04 -0.66
C PRO A 88 -19.74 6.51 -1.93
N GLY A 89 -18.98 5.62 -2.56
CA GLY A 89 -18.18 5.94 -3.75
C GLY A 89 -16.78 6.48 -3.46
N GLU A 90 -16.40 6.66 -2.20
CA GLU A 90 -15.02 6.91 -1.80
C GLU A 90 -14.32 5.59 -1.47
N PHE A 91 -13.15 5.39 -2.07
CA PHE A 91 -12.31 4.21 -1.85
C PHE A 91 -10.91 4.62 -1.40
N LEU A 92 -10.33 3.86 -0.47
CA LEU A 92 -8.94 4.08 -0.10
C LEU A 92 -8.08 2.93 -0.62
N HIS A 93 -6.82 3.23 -0.94
CA HIS A 93 -5.85 2.25 -1.41
C HIS A 93 -4.52 2.38 -0.66
N SER A 94 -3.69 1.35 -0.68
CA SER A 94 -2.32 1.43 -0.20
C SER A 94 -1.43 2.11 -1.25
N GLY A 95 -0.39 2.79 -0.79
CA GLY A 95 0.57 3.46 -1.67
C GLY A 95 0.34 4.96 -1.82
N PRO A 96 1.11 5.61 -2.70
CA PRO A 96 1.03 7.05 -2.93
C PRO A 96 -0.24 7.44 -3.68
N PRO A 97 -0.61 8.75 -3.71
CA PRO A 97 -1.68 9.25 -4.56
C PRO A 97 -1.44 8.85 -6.03
N LEU A 98 -2.46 8.35 -6.67
CA LEU A 98 -2.43 8.00 -8.09
C LEU A 98 -3.83 8.11 -8.70
N GLU A 99 -3.84 8.30 -10.01
CA GLU A 99 -5.07 8.36 -10.79
C GLU A 99 -5.47 6.95 -11.28
N TRP A 100 -6.74 6.77 -11.61
CA TRP A 100 -7.29 5.50 -12.09
C TRP A 100 -6.51 4.89 -13.25
N GLU A 101 -6.11 5.71 -14.22
CA GLU A 101 -5.38 5.29 -15.42
C GLU A 101 -4.00 4.69 -15.11
N ARG A 102 -3.45 5.06 -13.97
CA ARG A 102 -2.15 4.58 -13.49
C ARG A 102 -2.25 3.43 -12.51
N ALA A 103 -3.45 3.07 -12.07
CA ALA A 103 -3.66 1.95 -11.16
C ALA A 103 -3.21 0.63 -11.81
N SER A 104 -2.48 -0.18 -11.05
CA SER A 104 -2.05 -1.51 -11.49
C SER A 104 -3.25 -2.45 -11.70
N GLY A 105 -3.08 -3.50 -12.49
CA GLY A 105 -4.14 -4.50 -12.70
C GLY A 105 -4.76 -5.03 -11.39
N PRO A 106 -3.97 -5.47 -10.41
CA PRO A 106 -4.50 -5.90 -9.11
C PRO A 106 -5.27 -4.80 -8.38
N MET A 107 -4.81 -3.55 -8.41
CA MET A 107 -5.50 -2.45 -7.76
C MET A 107 -6.83 -2.11 -8.48
N ARG A 108 -6.84 -2.09 -9.82
CA ARG A 108 -8.08 -1.90 -10.58
C ARG A 108 -9.09 -2.99 -10.27
N GLY A 109 -8.66 -4.26 -10.27
CA GLY A 109 -9.53 -5.36 -9.88
C GLY A 109 -10.06 -5.24 -8.46
N ALA A 110 -9.24 -4.79 -7.51
CA ALA A 110 -9.69 -4.54 -6.14
C ALA A 110 -10.71 -3.38 -6.05
N LEU A 111 -10.51 -2.29 -6.79
CA LEU A 111 -11.44 -1.17 -6.85
C LEU A 111 -12.78 -1.56 -7.50
N ILE A 112 -12.74 -2.30 -8.62
CA ILE A 112 -13.94 -2.85 -9.26
C ILE A 112 -14.69 -3.75 -8.28
N GLY A 113 -14.00 -4.70 -7.67
CA GLY A 113 -14.62 -5.60 -6.72
C GLY A 113 -15.18 -4.90 -5.48
N ALA A 114 -14.54 -3.83 -5.00
CA ALA A 114 -15.07 -3.03 -3.92
C ALA A 114 -16.35 -2.27 -4.33
N ALA A 115 -16.42 -1.73 -5.55
CA ALA A 115 -17.64 -1.08 -6.06
C ALA A 115 -18.80 -2.08 -6.19
N LEU A 116 -18.53 -3.32 -6.64
CA LEU A 116 -19.51 -4.42 -6.67
C LEU A 116 -19.93 -4.87 -5.26
N PHE A 117 -19.01 -4.93 -4.33
CA PHE A 117 -19.26 -5.28 -2.92
C PHE A 117 -20.16 -4.25 -2.23
N GLU A 118 -19.93 -2.96 -2.50
CA GLU A 118 -20.76 -1.86 -1.98
C GLU A 118 -22.08 -1.68 -2.74
N GLU A 119 -22.34 -2.50 -3.77
CA GLU A 119 -23.55 -2.43 -4.61
C GLU A 119 -23.71 -1.08 -5.32
N LEU A 120 -22.60 -0.40 -5.59
CA LEU A 120 -22.53 0.88 -6.29
C LEU A 120 -22.43 0.72 -7.82
N ALA A 121 -22.15 -0.48 -8.28
CA ALA A 121 -22.14 -0.90 -9.67
C ALA A 121 -22.75 -2.31 -9.79
N ALA A 122 -23.49 -2.54 -10.87
CA ALA A 122 -24.10 -3.83 -11.14
C ALA A 122 -23.09 -4.84 -11.75
N ASP A 123 -22.12 -4.33 -12.48
CA ASP A 123 -21.10 -5.12 -13.17
C ASP A 123 -19.75 -4.36 -13.28
N GLU A 124 -18.77 -5.04 -13.91
CA GLU A 124 -17.44 -4.49 -14.12
C GLU A 124 -17.45 -3.22 -14.98
N ASP A 125 -18.24 -3.21 -16.06
CA ASP A 125 -18.29 -2.07 -16.98
C ASP A 125 -18.84 -0.82 -16.29
N GLU A 126 -19.87 -0.97 -15.47
CA GLU A 126 -20.40 0.12 -14.68
C GLU A 126 -19.42 0.59 -13.59
N ALA A 127 -18.68 -0.31 -12.97
CA ALA A 127 -17.65 0.04 -12.00
C ALA A 127 -16.52 0.84 -12.66
N VAL A 128 -16.00 0.38 -13.80
CA VAL A 128 -14.98 1.09 -14.59
C VAL A 128 -15.46 2.49 -14.97
N ALA A 129 -16.66 2.59 -15.56
CA ALA A 129 -17.25 3.88 -15.92
C ALA A 129 -17.41 4.82 -14.70
N GLY A 130 -17.67 4.27 -13.52
CA GLY A 130 -17.73 5.02 -12.27
C GLY A 130 -16.41 5.69 -11.90
N PHE A 131 -15.28 4.98 -12.07
CA PHE A 131 -13.94 5.55 -11.83
C PHE A 131 -13.53 6.52 -12.94
N GLU A 132 -13.74 6.19 -14.20
CA GLU A 132 -13.39 7.04 -15.34
C GLU A 132 -14.15 8.36 -15.37
N SER A 133 -15.41 8.37 -14.94
CA SER A 133 -16.23 9.58 -14.85
C SER A 133 -15.99 10.42 -13.61
N GLY A 134 -15.22 9.93 -12.62
CA GLY A 134 -15.06 10.58 -11.33
C GLY A 134 -16.26 10.45 -10.39
N ARG A 135 -17.25 9.60 -10.72
CA ARG A 135 -18.33 9.23 -9.80
C ARG A 135 -17.78 8.52 -8.57
N PHE A 136 -16.73 7.72 -8.75
CA PHE A 136 -15.96 7.09 -7.69
C PHE A 136 -14.63 7.78 -7.56
N THR A 137 -14.21 8.00 -6.32
CA THR A 137 -12.94 8.62 -5.98
C THR A 137 -12.03 7.66 -5.23
N MET A 138 -10.73 7.88 -5.32
CA MET A 138 -9.74 7.05 -4.64
C MET A 138 -8.67 7.91 -3.98
N ALA A 139 -8.23 7.51 -2.80
CA ALA A 139 -7.21 8.21 -2.03
C ALA A 139 -6.33 7.23 -1.25
N PRO A 140 -5.11 7.62 -0.85
CA PRO A 140 -4.26 6.79 0.00
C PRO A 140 -4.85 6.56 1.39
N CYS A 141 -4.78 5.33 1.91
CA CYS A 141 -5.17 5.00 3.29
C CYS A 141 -4.48 5.88 4.33
N HIS A 142 -3.19 6.17 4.14
CA HIS A 142 -2.42 6.97 5.09
C HIS A 142 -2.89 8.43 5.21
N SER A 143 -3.60 8.96 4.23
CA SER A 143 -4.22 10.30 4.33
C SER A 143 -5.37 10.35 5.34
N ARG A 144 -5.90 9.21 5.73
CA ARG A 144 -6.98 9.04 6.73
C ARG A 144 -6.51 8.31 7.99
N GLY A 145 -5.19 8.20 8.24
CA GLY A 145 -4.66 7.50 9.42
C GLY A 145 -4.90 5.99 9.41
N ALA A 146 -5.00 5.40 8.23
CA ALA A 146 -5.29 3.99 8.05
C ALA A 146 -4.20 3.26 7.28
N VAL A 147 -4.14 1.94 7.50
CA VAL A 147 -3.32 1.00 6.72
C VAL A 147 -4.25 0.03 6.01
N GLY A 148 -4.20 0.04 4.69
CA GLY A 148 -4.91 -0.90 3.83
C GLY A 148 -4.09 -2.14 3.49
N PRO A 149 -4.71 -3.14 2.88
CA PRO A 149 -4.01 -4.32 2.39
C PRO A 149 -3.11 -3.97 1.21
N MET A 150 -2.00 -4.67 1.06
CA MET A 150 -1.08 -4.48 -0.07
C MET A 150 -1.82 -4.70 -1.39
N ALA A 151 -1.72 -3.75 -2.32
CA ALA A 151 -2.41 -3.70 -3.61
C ALA A 151 -3.95 -3.73 -3.52
N GLY A 152 -4.52 -3.80 -2.31
CA GLY A 152 -5.95 -3.82 -2.09
C GLY A 152 -6.51 -2.45 -1.71
N VAL A 153 -7.80 -2.45 -1.42
CA VAL A 153 -8.58 -1.25 -1.15
C VAL A 153 -9.39 -1.38 0.14
N VAL A 154 -9.82 -0.26 0.66
CA VAL A 154 -10.80 -0.14 1.74
C VAL A 154 -12.00 0.62 1.20
N SER A 155 -13.19 0.08 1.41
CA SER A 155 -14.47 0.70 1.06
C SER A 155 -15.35 0.93 2.29
N PRO A 156 -16.39 1.77 2.21
CA PRO A 156 -17.17 2.21 3.38
C PRO A 156 -17.69 1.12 4.29
N SER A 157 -18.15 -0.01 3.73
CA SER A 157 -18.75 -1.11 4.51
C SER A 157 -17.73 -2.12 5.04
N MET A 158 -16.46 -2.03 4.63
CA MET A 158 -15.42 -2.92 5.14
C MET A 158 -15.10 -2.60 6.59
N TYR A 159 -14.94 -3.65 7.42
CA TYR A 159 -14.52 -3.46 8.81
C TYR A 159 -13.03 -3.20 8.92
N MET A 160 -12.69 -2.34 9.86
CA MET A 160 -11.32 -2.00 10.26
C MET A 160 -11.09 -2.43 11.69
N GLN A 161 -9.88 -2.85 11.98
CA GLN A 161 -9.38 -2.93 13.36
C GLN A 161 -9.00 -1.52 13.81
N GLU A 162 -9.63 -1.05 14.89
CA GLU A 162 -9.23 0.19 15.55
C GLU A 162 -8.25 -0.15 16.66
N LEU A 163 -7.05 0.43 16.57
CA LEU A 163 -5.98 0.24 17.54
C LEU A 163 -5.69 1.56 18.26
N HIS A 164 -5.42 1.46 19.54
CA HIS A 164 -5.02 2.58 20.37
C HIS A 164 -3.65 2.33 21.01
N ASP A 165 -2.82 3.36 21.09
CA ASP A 165 -1.58 3.32 21.85
C ASP A 165 -1.79 4.02 23.20
N PRO A 166 -1.91 3.29 24.32
CA PRO A 166 -2.11 3.87 25.64
C PRO A 166 -0.87 4.58 26.19
N VAL A 167 0.31 4.34 25.62
CA VAL A 167 1.57 4.94 26.08
C VAL A 167 1.74 6.35 25.55
N HIS A 168 1.55 6.55 24.25
CA HIS A 168 1.77 7.86 23.60
C HIS A 168 0.48 8.52 23.11
N GLY A 169 -0.64 7.83 23.25
CA GLY A 169 -1.90 8.24 22.64
C GLY A 169 -1.91 8.00 21.12
N GLY A 170 -3.04 8.27 20.50
CA GLY A 170 -3.23 8.09 19.08
C GLY A 170 -4.04 6.84 18.76
N THR A 171 -4.71 6.91 17.62
CA THR A 171 -5.55 5.83 17.08
C THR A 171 -5.10 5.55 15.66
N ALA A 172 -5.00 4.28 15.32
CA ALA A 172 -4.71 3.81 13.97
C ALA A 172 -5.76 2.78 13.55
N HIS A 173 -5.96 2.68 12.25
CA HIS A 173 -6.91 1.73 11.70
C HIS A 173 -6.22 0.83 10.68
N CYS A 174 -6.49 -0.47 10.71
CA CYS A 174 -6.03 -1.37 9.66
C CYS A 174 -7.15 -2.29 9.18
N SER A 175 -7.09 -2.67 7.90
CA SER A 175 -8.08 -3.56 7.29
C SER A 175 -7.98 -4.97 7.85
N LEU A 176 -9.09 -5.70 7.84
CA LEU A 176 -9.12 -7.13 8.09
C LEU A 176 -8.39 -7.91 6.98
N ASN A 177 -7.91 -9.09 7.32
CA ASN A 177 -7.28 -9.98 6.36
C ASN A 177 -8.32 -10.96 5.79
N GLU A 178 -8.46 -10.97 4.47
CA GLU A 178 -9.37 -11.87 3.77
C GLU A 178 -8.92 -13.35 3.73
N GLY A 179 -7.74 -13.66 4.23
CA GLY A 179 -7.14 -15.00 4.18
C GLY A 179 -6.23 -15.22 2.96
N LEU A 180 -6.08 -16.47 2.55
CA LEU A 180 -5.22 -16.92 1.45
C LEU A 180 -6.04 -17.24 0.20
N GLY A 181 -5.36 -17.34 -0.94
CA GLY A 181 -5.93 -17.69 -2.24
C GLY A 181 -6.43 -16.51 -3.03
N LYS A 182 -7.58 -16.68 -3.69
CA LYS A 182 -8.22 -15.58 -4.42
C LYS A 182 -8.87 -14.63 -3.44
N VAL A 183 -8.41 -13.39 -3.43
CA VAL A 183 -8.84 -12.33 -2.50
C VAL A 183 -8.88 -10.99 -3.21
N LEU A 184 -9.72 -10.08 -2.71
CA LEU A 184 -9.86 -8.74 -3.28
C LEU A 184 -8.54 -7.98 -3.30
N ARG A 185 -7.72 -8.07 -2.28
CA ARG A 185 -6.42 -7.39 -2.19
C ARG A 185 -5.43 -7.77 -3.30
N TYR A 186 -5.68 -8.83 -4.05
CA TYR A 186 -4.92 -9.20 -5.25
C TYR A 186 -5.71 -8.99 -6.54
N GLY A 187 -6.84 -8.28 -6.46
CA GLY A 187 -7.64 -7.91 -7.61
C GLY A 187 -8.65 -8.96 -8.07
N ALA A 188 -8.95 -9.97 -7.24
CA ALA A 188 -10.00 -10.94 -7.54
C ALA A 188 -11.35 -10.46 -7.00
N TYR A 189 -12.42 -10.56 -7.82
CA TYR A 189 -13.78 -10.13 -7.45
C TYR A 189 -14.86 -11.09 -7.96
N ASN A 190 -14.53 -12.37 -8.09
CA ASN A 190 -15.54 -13.39 -8.42
C ASN A 190 -16.54 -13.58 -7.27
N ASP A 191 -17.61 -14.35 -7.52
CA ASP A 191 -18.69 -14.57 -6.57
C ASP A 191 -18.21 -15.13 -5.21
N GLU A 192 -17.18 -15.97 -5.21
CA GLU A 192 -16.58 -16.50 -3.99
C GLU A 192 -15.98 -15.38 -3.12
N VAL A 193 -15.23 -14.48 -3.75
CA VAL A 193 -14.60 -13.33 -3.06
C VAL A 193 -15.66 -12.39 -2.54
N LEU A 194 -16.63 -11.99 -3.37
CA LEU A 194 -17.70 -11.09 -2.97
C LEU A 194 -18.58 -11.71 -1.85
N SER A 195 -18.88 -12.99 -1.92
CA SER A 195 -19.61 -13.69 -0.88
C SER A 195 -18.86 -13.72 0.45
N ARG A 196 -17.53 -13.92 0.41
CA ARG A 196 -16.66 -13.84 1.60
C ARG A 196 -16.66 -12.45 2.21
N LEU A 197 -16.53 -11.40 1.41
CA LEU A 197 -16.56 -10.03 1.90
C LEU A 197 -17.90 -9.68 2.54
N ARG A 198 -19.02 -10.12 1.94
CA ARG A 198 -20.36 -9.95 2.55
C ARG A 198 -20.46 -10.67 3.88
N TRP A 199 -19.99 -11.92 3.93
CA TRP A 199 -19.93 -12.65 5.21
C TRP A 199 -19.08 -11.92 6.25
N MET A 200 -17.93 -11.40 5.89
CA MET A 200 -17.07 -10.62 6.82
C MET A 200 -17.73 -9.32 7.29
N ARG A 201 -18.63 -8.76 6.50
CA ARG A 201 -19.41 -7.57 6.86
C ARG A 201 -20.56 -7.91 7.83
N ASP A 202 -21.20 -9.06 7.66
CA ASP A 202 -22.48 -9.39 8.31
C ASP A 202 -22.27 -10.17 9.64
N VAL A 203 -21.06 -10.61 9.94
CA VAL A 203 -20.68 -11.36 11.16
C VAL A 203 -19.99 -10.48 12.19
#